data_0ee241d0ded0f695a3a625b52462c124
#
_entry.id   0ee241d0ded0f695a3a625b52462c124
#
_cell.length_a   1.000
_cell.length_b   1.000
_cell.length_c   1.000
_cell.angle_alpha   90.00
_cell.angle_beta   90.00
_cell.angle_gamma   90.00
#
_symmetry.space_group_name_H-M   'P 1'
#
loop_
_entity.id
_entity.type
_entity.pdbx_description
1 polymer ?
#
loop_
_entity_poly.entity_id
_entity_poly.type
_entity_poly.pdbx_seq_one_letter_code
_entity_poly.pdbx_strand_id
1 'polypeptide(L)'
;MSEDAGAAGAAVQVRRARIEEIRPLAVEYRTAQNADPEALPDPPLPQGGIFWLATDADGTPLGYAAGTLRPAGCTIGPVFARTDSRRRGAGEALIGAIQAWAEQTRVPVVEISVAADNADGIAFLESLGYRPRRVLMSLTPEAGRAGVTAG
;
A
#
# COMPACT_ATOMS: atom_id res chain seq x y z
N MET A 1 -23.16 -11.02 -20.50
CA MET A 1 -23.06 -10.21 -19.37
C MET A 1 -21.68 -10.17 -18.81
N SER A 2 -21.31 -9.07 -18.40
CA SER A 2 -19.95 -8.92 -17.86
C SER A 2 -19.79 -9.63 -16.53
N GLU A 3 -20.83 -10.21 -16.01
CA GLU A 3 -20.72 -10.81 -14.70
C GLU A 3 -19.68 -11.87 -14.60
N ASP A 4 -19.52 -12.66 -15.63
CA ASP A 4 -18.56 -13.74 -15.50
C ASP A 4 -17.17 -13.23 -15.33
N ALA A 5 -16.76 -12.40 -16.27
CA ALA A 5 -15.45 -11.77 -16.15
C ALA A 5 -15.44 -10.88 -14.91
N GLY A 6 -16.56 -10.20 -14.70
CA GLY A 6 -16.68 -9.37 -13.53
C GLY A 6 -16.62 -10.17 -12.25
N ALA A 7 -17.22 -11.36 -12.25
CA ALA A 7 -17.17 -12.18 -11.06
C ALA A 7 -15.76 -12.62 -10.75
N ALA A 8 -15.01 -13.00 -11.76
CA ALA A 8 -13.62 -13.36 -11.54
C ALA A 8 -12.83 -12.17 -11.00
N GLY A 9 -13.05 -11.00 -11.58
CA GLY A 9 -12.42 -9.80 -11.10
C GLY A 9 -13.02 -9.32 -9.81
N ALA A 10 -14.33 -9.51 -9.67
CA ALA A 10 -15.05 -9.05 -8.49
C ALA A 10 -14.78 -9.93 -7.27
N ALA A 11 -13.92 -10.95 -7.40
CA ALA A 11 -13.50 -11.69 -6.23
C ALA A 11 -12.80 -10.79 -5.21
N VAL A 12 -12.32 -9.63 -5.63
CA VAL A 12 -11.67 -8.72 -4.69
C VAL A 12 -12.65 -7.64 -4.28
N GLN A 13 -12.83 -7.52 -2.96
CA GLN A 13 -13.66 -6.49 -2.35
C GLN A 13 -12.78 -5.68 -1.41
N VAL A 14 -13.05 -4.38 -1.34
CA VAL A 14 -12.28 -3.50 -0.47
C VAL A 14 -13.25 -2.74 0.43
N ARG A 15 -12.90 -2.68 1.70
CA ARG A 15 -13.66 -1.91 2.68
C ARG A 15 -12.73 -1.23 3.66
N ARG A 16 -13.28 -0.24 4.34
CA ARG A 16 -12.58 0.36 5.46
C ARG A 16 -12.46 -0.66 6.58
N ALA A 17 -11.39 -0.61 7.31
CA ALA A 17 -11.12 -1.60 8.35
C ALA A 17 -10.51 -0.94 9.57
N ARG A 18 -10.55 -1.64 10.69
CA ARG A 18 -9.90 -1.20 11.90
C ARG A 18 -8.47 -1.73 11.92
N ILE A 19 -7.64 -1.07 12.70
CA ILE A 19 -6.23 -1.43 12.76
C ILE A 19 -6.03 -2.89 13.17
N GLU A 20 -6.90 -3.41 14.04
CA GLU A 20 -6.79 -4.80 14.47
C GLU A 20 -6.95 -5.77 13.32
N GLU A 21 -7.78 -5.42 12.36
CA GLU A 21 -8.00 -6.27 11.19
C GLU A 21 -6.79 -6.26 10.24
N ILE A 22 -6.02 -5.19 10.30
CA ILE A 22 -4.89 -5.00 9.40
C ILE A 22 -3.62 -5.66 9.95
N ARG A 23 -3.50 -5.75 11.26
CA ARG A 23 -2.23 -6.17 11.90
C ARG A 23 -1.65 -7.48 11.37
N PRO A 24 -2.44 -8.53 11.16
CA PRO A 24 -1.84 -9.76 10.64
C PRO A 24 -1.17 -9.56 9.28
N LEU A 25 -1.81 -8.77 8.40
CA LEU A 25 -1.21 -8.49 7.10
C LEU A 25 0.00 -7.57 7.23
N ALA A 26 -0.02 -6.66 8.18
CA ALA A 26 1.12 -5.80 8.41
C ALA A 26 2.33 -6.60 8.89
N VAL A 27 2.10 -7.65 9.67
CA VAL A 27 3.16 -8.55 10.09
C VAL A 27 3.72 -9.29 8.87
N GLU A 28 2.86 -9.77 7.99
CA GLU A 28 3.32 -10.44 6.75
C GLU A 28 4.16 -9.48 5.92
N TYR A 29 3.71 -8.26 5.77
CA TYR A 29 4.44 -7.28 4.98
C TYR A 29 5.81 -7.01 5.57
N ARG A 30 5.87 -6.84 6.88
CA ARG A 30 7.15 -6.59 7.55
C ARG A 30 8.09 -7.79 7.41
N THR A 31 7.54 -8.98 7.53
CA THR A 31 8.34 -10.20 7.36
C THR A 31 8.93 -10.26 5.96
N ALA A 32 8.12 -9.94 4.95
CA ALA A 32 8.59 -9.92 3.58
C ALA A 32 9.68 -8.86 3.38
N GLN A 33 9.51 -7.69 4.00
CA GLN A 33 10.53 -6.65 3.91
C GLN A 33 11.83 -7.07 4.58
N ASN A 34 11.73 -7.71 5.73
CA ASN A 34 12.91 -8.15 6.45
C ASN A 34 13.68 -9.24 5.70
N ALA A 35 13.01 -9.96 4.84
CA ALA A 35 13.66 -10.99 4.03
C ALA A 35 14.39 -10.40 2.83
N ASP A 36 14.12 -9.15 2.48
CA ASP A 36 14.73 -8.49 1.33
C ASP A 36 15.81 -7.54 1.85
N PRO A 37 17.09 -7.85 1.59
CA PRO A 37 18.17 -7.01 2.11
C PRO A 37 18.20 -5.62 1.50
N GLU A 38 17.52 -5.42 0.39
CA GLU A 38 17.47 -4.11 -0.26
C GLU A 38 16.30 -3.26 0.22
N ALA A 39 15.38 -3.85 0.94
CA ALA A 39 14.20 -3.12 1.35
C ALA A 39 14.50 -2.15 2.48
N LEU A 40 13.91 -0.97 2.40
CA LEU A 40 13.95 -0.02 3.50
C LEU A 40 12.73 -0.25 4.38
N PRO A 41 12.92 -0.25 5.69
CA PRO A 41 11.78 -0.48 6.59
C PRO A 41 10.79 0.66 6.51
N ASP A 42 9.52 0.31 6.50
CA ASP A 42 8.46 1.29 6.60
C ASP A 42 8.20 1.64 8.05
N PRO A 43 7.68 2.83 8.30
CA PRO A 43 7.27 3.16 9.65
C PRO A 43 6.14 2.24 10.13
N PRO A 44 5.94 2.14 11.44
CA PRO A 44 4.83 1.36 11.97
C PRO A 44 3.49 1.94 11.51
N LEU A 45 2.44 1.12 11.61
CA LEU A 45 1.10 1.58 11.26
C LEU A 45 0.75 2.83 12.06
N PRO A 46 0.15 3.83 11.40
CA PRO A 46 -0.17 5.07 12.09
C PRO A 46 -1.30 4.85 13.09
N GLN A 47 -1.14 5.42 14.28
CA GLN A 47 -2.24 5.46 15.23
C GLN A 47 -3.25 6.49 14.75
N GLY A 48 -4.52 6.13 14.80
CA GLY A 48 -5.55 7.00 14.26
C GLY A 48 -5.54 7.10 12.76
N GLY A 49 -4.85 6.18 12.08
CA GLY A 49 -4.83 6.15 10.64
C GLY A 49 -6.13 5.64 10.05
N ILE A 50 -6.18 5.66 8.75
CA ILE A 50 -7.29 5.12 7.98
C ILE A 50 -6.79 3.86 7.29
N PHE A 51 -7.60 2.79 7.35
CA PHE A 51 -7.16 1.51 6.81
C PHE A 51 -8.20 0.97 5.85
N TRP A 52 -7.72 0.32 4.80
CA TRP A 52 -8.55 -0.39 3.84
C TRP A 52 -8.08 -1.82 3.79
N LEU A 53 -9.03 -2.74 3.71
CA LEU A 53 -8.77 -4.16 3.66
C LEU A 53 -9.34 -4.72 2.37
N ALA A 54 -8.52 -5.43 1.62
CA ALA A 54 -8.96 -6.15 0.44
C ALA A 54 -9.18 -7.61 0.83
N THR A 55 -10.32 -8.15 0.45
CA THR A 55 -10.66 -9.55 0.73
C THR A 55 -11.20 -10.19 -0.53
N ASP A 56 -11.20 -11.52 -0.53
CA ASP A 56 -11.91 -12.25 -1.58
C ASP A 56 -13.38 -12.41 -1.18
N ALA A 57 -14.12 -13.16 -1.99
CA ALA A 57 -15.55 -13.35 -1.76
C ALA A 57 -15.84 -14.07 -0.44
N ASP A 58 -14.90 -14.85 0.03
CA ASP A 58 -15.05 -15.60 1.29
C ASP A 58 -14.58 -14.79 2.49
N GLY A 59 -14.12 -13.58 2.27
CA GLY A 59 -13.63 -12.75 3.35
C GLY A 59 -12.17 -12.98 3.69
N THR A 60 -11.46 -13.78 2.91
CA THR A 60 -10.03 -14.01 3.14
C THR A 60 -9.25 -12.75 2.84
N PRO A 61 -8.40 -12.29 3.74
CA PRO A 61 -7.61 -11.08 3.50
C PRO A 61 -6.61 -11.28 2.36
N LEU A 62 -6.57 -10.33 1.45
CA LEU A 62 -5.69 -10.35 0.30
C LEU A 62 -4.63 -9.26 0.36
N GLY A 63 -4.92 -8.18 1.07
CA GLY A 63 -4.01 -7.06 1.15
C GLY A 63 -4.61 -5.90 1.93
N TYR A 64 -3.82 -4.86 2.14
CA TYR A 64 -4.30 -3.70 2.89
C TYR A 64 -3.59 -2.45 2.43
N ALA A 65 -4.17 -1.32 2.80
CA ALA A 65 -3.53 -0.02 2.65
C ALA A 65 -3.73 0.78 3.92
N ALA A 66 -2.77 1.59 4.25
CA ALA A 66 -2.83 2.47 5.42
C ALA A 66 -2.70 3.92 4.96
N GLY A 67 -3.47 4.80 5.60
CA GLY A 67 -3.43 6.21 5.29
C GLY A 67 -3.30 7.05 6.54
N THR A 68 -2.69 8.22 6.38
CA THR A 68 -2.57 9.20 7.44
C THR A 68 -3.16 10.51 6.94
N LEU A 69 -4.14 11.03 7.66
CA LEU A 69 -4.72 12.33 7.34
C LEU A 69 -3.77 13.44 7.76
N ARG A 70 -3.66 14.43 6.90
CA ARG A 70 -2.87 15.63 7.16
C ARG A 70 -3.73 16.83 6.83
N PRO A 71 -3.38 18.02 7.31
CA PRO A 71 -4.21 19.20 7.01
C PRO A 71 -4.41 19.42 5.51
N ALA A 72 -3.41 19.09 4.69
CA ALA A 72 -3.48 19.33 3.25
C ALA A 72 -3.91 18.12 2.45
N GLY A 73 -4.17 16.97 3.09
CA GLY A 73 -4.55 15.81 2.33
C GLY A 73 -4.34 14.51 3.08
N CYS A 74 -4.11 13.45 2.34
CA CYS A 74 -3.91 12.12 2.91
C CYS A 74 -2.70 11.47 2.28
N THR A 75 -1.83 10.91 3.11
CA THR A 75 -0.67 10.15 2.64
C THR A 75 -0.97 8.67 2.81
N ILE A 76 -0.81 7.91 1.75
CA ILE A 76 -1.09 6.47 1.73
C ILE A 76 0.24 5.72 1.67
N GLY A 77 0.38 4.77 2.53
CA GLY A 77 1.53 3.85 2.57
C GLY A 77 1.54 3.05 3.85
N PRO A 78 1.82 1.79 3.75
CA PRO A 78 2.04 1.04 2.52
C PRO A 78 0.75 0.64 1.83
N VAL A 79 0.87 0.16 0.59
CA VAL A 79 -0.18 -0.59 -0.09
C VAL A 79 0.42 -1.97 -0.30
N PHE A 80 -0.11 -2.94 0.39
CA PHE A 80 0.43 -4.30 0.39
C PHE A 80 -0.60 -5.27 -0.15
N ALA A 81 -0.19 -6.10 -1.10
CA ALA A 81 -0.99 -7.23 -1.56
C ALA A 81 -0.16 -8.49 -1.40
N ARG A 82 -0.78 -9.54 -0.89
CA ARG A 82 -0.11 -10.83 -0.75
C ARG A 82 0.33 -11.30 -2.13
N THR A 83 1.42 -12.05 -2.18
CA THR A 83 2.04 -12.38 -3.45
C THR A 83 1.06 -13.04 -4.43
N ASP A 84 0.27 -13.99 -3.94
CA ASP A 84 -0.70 -14.66 -4.79
C ASP A 84 -1.90 -13.77 -5.13
N SER A 85 -2.11 -12.72 -4.37
CA SER A 85 -3.26 -11.82 -4.57
C SER A 85 -2.95 -10.70 -5.55
N ARG A 86 -1.69 -10.47 -5.85
CA ARG A 86 -1.31 -9.41 -6.79
C ARG A 86 -1.88 -9.66 -8.17
N ARG A 87 -1.91 -10.93 -8.59
CA ARG A 87 -2.48 -11.32 -9.88
C ARG A 87 -3.99 -11.14 -9.91
N ARG A 88 -4.62 -11.04 -8.75
CA ARG A 88 -6.05 -10.85 -8.66
C ARG A 88 -6.45 -9.39 -8.62
N GLY A 89 -5.48 -8.49 -8.71
CA GLY A 89 -5.76 -7.06 -8.74
C GLY A 89 -6.07 -6.46 -7.38
N ALA A 90 -5.56 -7.05 -6.30
CA ALA A 90 -5.84 -6.53 -4.96
C ALA A 90 -5.26 -5.13 -4.76
N GLY A 91 -4.05 -4.88 -5.25
CA GLY A 91 -3.45 -3.56 -5.12
C GLY A 91 -4.23 -2.49 -5.88
N GLU A 92 -4.62 -2.82 -7.10
CA GLU A 92 -5.42 -1.91 -7.92
C GLU A 92 -6.77 -1.62 -7.27
N ALA A 93 -7.39 -2.65 -6.69
CA ALA A 93 -8.67 -2.47 -6.01
C ALA A 93 -8.53 -1.57 -4.79
N LEU A 94 -7.44 -1.71 -4.04
CA LEU A 94 -7.19 -0.85 -2.89
C LEU A 94 -7.05 0.60 -3.32
N ILE A 95 -6.27 0.85 -4.37
CA ILE A 95 -6.07 2.21 -4.84
C ILE A 95 -7.37 2.80 -5.38
N GLY A 96 -8.17 1.99 -6.10
CA GLY A 96 -9.46 2.44 -6.56
C GLY A 96 -10.39 2.85 -5.43
N ALA A 97 -10.42 2.07 -4.35
CA ALA A 97 -11.24 2.39 -3.18
C ALA A 97 -10.76 3.67 -2.50
N ILE A 98 -9.45 3.86 -2.42
CA ILE A 98 -8.88 5.07 -1.83
C ILE A 98 -9.29 6.30 -2.64
N GLN A 99 -9.21 6.19 -3.97
CA GLN A 99 -9.62 7.31 -4.82
C GLN A 99 -11.09 7.65 -4.66
N ALA A 100 -11.94 6.63 -4.62
CA ALA A 100 -13.37 6.86 -4.41
C ALA A 100 -13.63 7.52 -3.06
N TRP A 101 -12.94 7.06 -2.02
CA TRP A 101 -13.06 7.68 -0.71
C TRP A 101 -12.61 9.13 -0.73
N ALA A 102 -11.50 9.41 -1.39
CA ALA A 102 -10.96 10.76 -1.44
C ALA A 102 -11.92 11.71 -2.16
N GLU A 103 -12.55 11.24 -3.23
CA GLU A 103 -13.53 12.03 -3.93
C GLU A 103 -14.76 12.30 -3.08
N GLN A 104 -15.25 11.29 -2.40
CA GLN A 104 -16.43 11.42 -1.55
C GLN A 104 -16.18 12.35 -0.38
N THR A 105 -15.00 12.29 0.21
CA THR A 105 -14.67 13.10 1.37
C THR A 105 -14.00 14.42 1.00
N ARG A 106 -13.77 14.64 -0.31
CA ARG A 106 -13.18 15.88 -0.82
C ARG A 106 -11.81 16.15 -0.22
N VAL A 107 -11.03 15.11 -0.09
CA VAL A 107 -9.64 15.25 0.34
C VAL A 107 -8.88 15.98 -0.76
N PRO A 108 -8.20 17.09 -0.45
CA PRO A 108 -7.57 17.89 -1.50
C PRO A 108 -6.46 17.17 -2.25
N VAL A 109 -5.67 16.36 -1.58
CA VAL A 109 -4.53 15.69 -2.20
C VAL A 109 -4.40 14.31 -1.60
N VAL A 110 -4.21 13.31 -2.46
CA VAL A 110 -3.83 11.97 -2.02
C VAL A 110 -2.42 11.73 -2.54
N GLU A 111 -1.52 11.39 -1.64
CA GLU A 111 -0.16 11.04 -1.99
C GLU A 111 0.08 9.59 -1.64
N ILE A 112 0.64 8.84 -2.57
CA ILE A 112 0.92 7.42 -2.36
C ILE A 112 2.42 7.21 -2.46
N SER A 113 2.98 6.56 -1.45
CA SER A 113 4.38 6.16 -1.46
C SER A 113 4.54 4.88 -2.27
N VAL A 114 5.49 4.88 -3.18
CA VAL A 114 5.82 3.70 -3.96
C VAL A 114 7.33 3.64 -4.07
N ALA A 115 7.88 2.44 -3.99
CA ALA A 115 9.32 2.27 -4.08
C ALA A 115 9.81 2.74 -5.45
N ALA A 116 10.95 3.41 -5.47
CA ALA A 116 11.47 4.01 -6.70
C ALA A 116 11.77 2.97 -7.78
N ASP A 117 12.06 1.74 -7.39
CA ASP A 117 12.35 0.67 -8.34
C ASP A 117 11.11 -0.17 -8.69
N ASN A 118 9.95 0.20 -8.19
CA ASN A 118 8.71 -0.49 -8.52
C ASN A 118 8.11 0.14 -9.77
N ALA A 119 8.67 -0.23 -10.94
CA ALA A 119 8.28 0.39 -12.20
C ALA A 119 6.81 0.14 -12.52
N ASP A 120 6.31 -1.06 -12.24
CA ASP A 120 4.92 -1.40 -12.53
C ASP A 120 3.97 -0.58 -11.68
N GLY A 121 4.29 -0.42 -10.39
CA GLY A 121 3.47 0.39 -9.50
C GLY A 121 3.45 1.85 -9.92
N ILE A 122 4.60 2.39 -10.29
CA ILE A 122 4.69 3.77 -10.77
C ILE A 122 3.86 3.94 -12.04
N ALA A 123 4.02 3.03 -13.00
CA ALA A 123 3.28 3.12 -14.26
C ALA A 123 1.78 3.03 -14.02
N PHE A 124 1.36 2.16 -13.10
CA PHE A 124 -0.05 2.05 -12.78
C PHE A 124 -0.58 3.35 -12.20
N LEU A 125 0.13 3.92 -11.23
CA LEU A 125 -0.30 5.18 -10.63
C LEU A 125 -0.33 6.31 -11.65
N GLU A 126 0.67 6.37 -12.52
CA GLU A 126 0.68 7.39 -13.57
C GLU A 126 -0.50 7.23 -14.51
N SER A 127 -0.91 5.99 -14.80
CA SER A 127 -2.08 5.77 -15.64
C SER A 127 -3.35 6.31 -15.03
N LEU A 128 -3.38 6.49 -13.71
CA LEU A 128 -4.51 7.04 -12.99
C LEU A 128 -4.40 8.55 -12.77
N GLY A 129 -3.34 9.16 -13.27
CA GLY A 129 -3.16 10.59 -13.16
C GLY A 129 -2.25 11.04 -12.03
N TYR A 130 -1.70 10.10 -11.28
CA TYR A 130 -0.70 10.47 -10.27
C TYR A 130 0.59 10.90 -10.94
N ARG A 131 1.28 11.81 -10.30
CA ARG A 131 2.57 12.31 -10.81
C ARG A 131 3.57 12.32 -9.69
N PRO A 132 4.84 12.03 -9.97
CA PRO A 132 5.87 12.17 -8.95
C PRO A 132 5.96 13.63 -8.50
N ARG A 133 5.84 13.84 -7.20
CA ARG A 133 5.86 15.18 -6.64
C ARG A 133 7.06 15.40 -5.74
N ARG A 134 7.48 14.38 -5.06
CA ARG A 134 8.60 14.41 -4.15
C ARG A 134 9.41 13.16 -4.32
N VAL A 135 10.70 13.28 -4.08
CA VAL A 135 11.59 12.13 -4.04
C VAL A 135 12.07 11.99 -2.61
N LEU A 136 11.84 10.82 -2.06
CA LEU A 136 12.32 10.52 -0.72
C LEU A 136 13.75 10.02 -0.84
N MET A 137 14.67 10.82 -0.32
CA MET A 137 16.09 10.50 -0.34
C MET A 137 16.46 9.88 0.99
N SER A 138 17.06 8.72 0.96
CA SER A 138 17.41 8.00 2.18
C SER A 138 18.91 7.80 2.23
N LEU A 139 19.45 8.05 3.40
CA LEU A 139 20.82 7.68 3.69
C LEU A 139 20.75 6.42 4.55
N THR A 140 21.15 5.29 3.97
CA THR A 140 21.26 4.07 4.73
C THR A 140 22.72 3.94 5.10
N PRO A 141 23.06 4.11 6.36
CA PRO A 141 24.45 4.09 6.77
C PRO A 141 25.00 2.67 6.81
N GLU A 142 24.77 1.95 5.75
CA GLU A 142 25.20 0.57 5.75
C GLU A 142 26.70 0.47 5.72
N ALA A 143 27.33 1.24 4.84
CA ALA A 143 28.78 1.29 4.83
C ALA A 143 29.27 1.84 6.16
N GLY A 144 28.58 2.87 6.66
CA GLY A 144 28.91 3.42 7.94
C GLY A 144 28.69 2.44 9.07
N ARG A 145 27.60 1.71 8.99
CA ARG A 145 27.35 0.67 10.00
C ARG A 145 28.40 -0.42 9.94
N ALA A 146 28.77 -0.81 8.73
CA ALA A 146 29.82 -1.80 8.58
C ALA A 146 31.13 -1.28 9.16
N GLY A 147 31.45 -0.03 8.88
CA GLY A 147 32.62 0.60 9.46
C GLY A 147 32.54 0.69 10.96
N VAL A 148 31.42 1.13 11.46
CA VAL A 148 31.20 1.24 12.89
C VAL A 148 31.25 -0.16 13.52
N THR A 149 30.63 -1.12 12.87
CA THR A 149 30.65 -2.48 13.39
C THR A 149 32.05 -3.05 13.39
N ALA A 150 32.78 -2.75 12.33
CA ALA A 150 34.16 -3.22 12.24
C ALA A 150 35.04 -2.52 13.27
N GLY A 151 34.72 -1.28 13.55
CA GLY A 151 35.43 -0.55 14.56
C GLY A 151 34.99 -0.94 15.93
#